data_a7e14da39a0a76e13c390f0364fd914e
#
_entry.id   a7e14da39a0a76e13c390f0364fd914e
#
_cell.length_a   1.000
_cell.length_b   1.000
_cell.length_c   1.000
_cell.angle_alpha   90.00
_cell.angle_beta   90.00
_cell.angle_gamma   90.00
#
_symmetry.space_group_name_H-M   'P 1'
#
loop_
_entity.id
_entity.type
_entity.pdbx_description
1 polymer ?
#
loop_
_entity_poly.entity_id
_entity_poly.type
_entity_poly.pdbx_seq_one_letter_code
_entity_poly.pdbx_strand_id
1 'polypeptide(L)'
;MKDKTGTENVGKFYNELKECIECGNCTFWCPIYQQRPEEKYVARGKNQAIRDLLTTKGEYSAEMKDMLSMCTLCSTCAQHCPVKSKFQSIMIGARADQTKAKGLGLLPWLIYRQLIPRRKLFGSVVRCASYFQKLFMPKAEGRMRHLPLFLSGLLQGRLIPAIADCYLRDLVPETNKVSSGTQTRYKAAYFMGCATDFVFPEIGKKLIEYLTRNGVEVIVPKEQGCCGAPIWLGAGDFDTGRTIADTNVKIFNEADYIITNCATCSSAMKEYAKYLADTDARLRRYSDFSKKVYDIS
;
A
#
# COMPACT_ATOMS: atom_id res chain seq x y z
N MET A 1 1.06 29.07 15.09
CA MET A 1 2.50 28.90 14.76
C MET A 1 2.64 27.56 14.07
N LYS A 2 2.99 27.49 12.78
CA LYS A 2 3.30 26.22 12.13
C LYS A 2 4.58 25.67 12.76
N ASP A 3 4.50 24.49 13.33
CA ASP A 3 5.65 23.78 13.89
C ASP A 3 6.70 23.59 12.78
N LYS A 4 7.84 24.26 12.91
CA LYS A 4 8.94 24.17 11.93
C LYS A 4 9.67 22.83 11.96
N THR A 5 9.40 21.98 12.95
CA THR A 5 10.08 20.67 13.12
C THR A 5 9.49 19.58 12.22
N GLY A 6 8.31 19.79 11.62
CA GLY A 6 7.69 18.81 10.72
C GLY A 6 7.37 17.46 11.39
N THR A 7 6.98 17.48 12.66
CA THR A 7 6.72 16.27 13.47
C THR A 7 5.25 16.14 13.90
N GLU A 8 4.33 16.76 13.15
CA GLU A 8 2.91 16.84 13.52
C GLU A 8 2.21 15.48 13.63
N ASN A 9 2.55 14.53 12.76
CA ASN A 9 1.88 13.23 12.73
C ASN A 9 2.46 12.28 13.78
N VAL A 10 3.78 12.21 13.89
CA VAL A 10 4.43 11.31 14.86
C VAL A 10 4.39 11.86 16.29
N GLY A 11 4.37 13.16 16.45
CA GLY A 11 4.27 13.83 17.76
C GLY A 11 3.03 13.44 18.56
N LYS A 12 1.93 13.05 17.87
CA LYS A 12 0.71 12.53 18.51
C LYS A 12 0.96 11.25 19.32
N PHE A 13 2.03 10.52 19.03
CA PHE A 13 2.40 9.26 19.66
C PHE A 13 3.56 9.40 20.65
N TYR A 14 3.87 10.62 21.11
CA TYR A 14 4.99 10.86 22.01
C TYR A 14 4.87 10.08 23.33
N ASN A 15 3.67 9.96 23.89
CA ASN A 15 3.45 9.19 25.12
C ASN A 15 3.65 7.69 24.87
N GLU A 16 3.12 7.16 23.77
CA GLU A 16 3.30 5.74 23.40
C GLU A 16 4.77 5.39 23.11
N LEU A 17 5.55 6.35 22.59
CA LEU A 17 6.99 6.16 22.41
C LEU A 17 7.72 6.00 23.76
N LYS A 18 7.27 6.68 24.82
CA LYS A 18 7.83 6.58 26.17
C LYS A 18 7.48 5.28 26.89
N GLU A 19 6.37 4.65 26.52
CA GLU A 19 5.93 3.38 27.13
C GLU A 19 6.84 2.20 26.76
N CYS A 20 7.75 2.37 25.81
CA CYS A 20 8.67 1.32 25.42
C CYS A 20 9.64 0.99 26.55
N ILE A 21 9.52 -0.22 27.11
CA ILE A 21 10.36 -0.73 28.22
C ILE A 21 11.69 -1.34 27.72
N GLU A 22 12.01 -1.19 26.46
CA GLU A 22 13.26 -1.64 25.81
C GLU A 22 13.61 -3.13 26.01
N CYS A 23 12.61 -3.99 26.23
CA CYS A 23 12.77 -5.42 26.53
C CYS A 23 13.44 -6.26 25.41
N GLY A 24 13.60 -5.72 24.20
CA GLY A 24 14.23 -6.42 23.08
C GLY A 24 13.36 -7.44 22.35
N ASN A 25 12.14 -7.73 22.80
CA ASN A 25 11.30 -8.75 22.19
C ASN A 25 11.04 -8.53 20.67
N CYS A 26 11.01 -7.26 20.25
CA CYS A 26 10.83 -6.90 18.85
C CYS A 26 11.99 -7.32 17.94
N THR A 27 13.21 -7.57 18.46
CA THR A 27 14.36 -8.03 17.68
C THR A 27 14.13 -9.43 17.16
N PHE A 28 13.60 -10.30 18.00
CA PHE A 28 13.33 -11.70 17.66
C PHE A 28 12.33 -11.84 16.51
N TRP A 29 11.33 -10.98 16.46
CA TRP A 29 10.22 -11.07 15.50
C TRP A 29 10.42 -10.23 14.24
N CYS A 30 11.48 -9.41 14.15
CA CYS A 30 11.67 -8.49 13.03
C CYS A 30 12.34 -9.20 11.84
N PRO A 31 11.66 -9.34 10.68
CA PRO A 31 12.27 -9.97 9.50
C PRO A 31 13.42 -9.15 8.93
N ILE A 32 13.41 -7.83 9.15
CA ILE A 32 14.52 -6.97 8.70
C ILE A 32 15.76 -7.17 9.57
N TYR A 33 15.58 -7.27 10.88
CA TYR A 33 16.69 -7.52 11.80
C TYR A 33 17.36 -8.89 11.56
N GLN A 34 16.60 -9.90 11.18
CA GLN A 34 17.14 -11.22 10.84
C GLN A 34 18.08 -11.18 9.63
N GLN A 35 17.89 -10.22 8.72
CA GLN A 35 18.74 -10.02 7.54
C GLN A 35 19.81 -8.94 7.75
N ARG A 36 19.53 -7.97 8.61
CA ARG A 36 20.43 -6.86 8.98
C ARG A 36 20.37 -6.67 10.49
N PRO A 37 21.23 -7.33 11.27
CA PRO A 37 21.19 -7.33 12.73
C PRO A 37 21.76 -6.03 13.34
N GLU A 38 21.18 -4.92 12.94
CA GLU A 38 21.49 -3.59 13.48
C GLU A 38 20.28 -3.05 14.25
N GLU A 39 20.52 -2.53 15.45
CA GLU A 39 19.50 -2.05 16.37
C GLU A 39 18.57 -1.00 15.72
N LYS A 40 19.10 -0.13 14.87
CA LYS A 40 18.33 0.90 14.18
C LYS A 40 17.19 0.35 13.30
N TYR A 41 17.24 -0.93 12.90
CA TYR A 41 16.21 -1.52 12.03
C TYR A 41 15.07 -2.19 12.79
N VAL A 42 15.17 -2.35 14.11
CA VAL A 42 14.08 -2.90 14.93
C VAL A 42 13.15 -1.81 15.48
N ALA A 43 12.00 -2.23 15.99
CA ALA A 43 11.03 -1.29 16.56
C ALA A 43 11.60 -0.47 17.72
N ARG A 44 12.38 -1.09 18.62
CA ARG A 44 13.02 -0.42 19.76
C ARG A 44 13.96 0.68 19.28
N GLY A 45 14.90 0.40 18.40
CA GLY A 45 15.85 1.39 17.88
C GLY A 45 15.16 2.51 17.09
N LYS A 46 14.10 2.18 16.31
CA LYS A 46 13.30 3.19 15.63
C LYS A 46 12.54 4.08 16.59
N ASN A 47 11.95 3.52 17.64
CA ASN A 47 11.28 4.29 18.70
C ASN A 47 12.26 5.24 19.38
N GLN A 48 13.47 4.77 19.70
CA GLN A 48 14.52 5.60 20.31
C GLN A 48 14.87 6.78 19.40
N ALA A 49 15.18 6.52 18.12
CA ALA A 49 15.55 7.56 17.17
C ALA A 49 14.44 8.59 16.94
N ILE A 50 13.17 8.15 16.89
CA ILE A 50 12.01 9.04 16.77
C ILE A 50 11.83 9.86 18.04
N ARG A 51 12.00 9.26 19.23
CA ARG A 51 11.93 9.95 20.52
C ARG A 51 13.00 11.02 20.64
N ASP A 52 14.21 10.71 20.23
CA ASP A 52 15.33 11.65 20.22
C ASP A 52 15.06 12.82 19.26
N LEU A 53 14.55 12.54 18.05
CA LEU A 53 14.11 13.56 17.10
C LEU A 53 13.10 14.54 17.73
N LEU A 54 12.10 14.00 18.43
CA LEU A 54 11.04 14.82 19.06
C LEU A 54 11.56 15.65 20.23
N THR A 55 12.49 15.09 21.04
CA THR A 55 13.04 15.74 22.23
C THR A 55 14.05 16.82 21.88
N THR A 56 14.92 16.56 20.94
CA THR A 56 15.99 17.50 20.53
C THR A 56 15.51 18.52 19.50
N LYS A 57 14.25 18.38 19.01
CA LYS A 57 13.72 19.16 17.89
C LYS A 57 14.65 19.10 16.68
N GLY A 58 15.24 17.93 16.46
CA GLY A 58 16.18 17.66 15.38
C GLY A 58 15.51 17.62 14.00
N GLU A 59 16.32 17.33 12.99
CA GLU A 59 15.84 17.16 11.62
C GLU A 59 15.92 15.69 11.16
N TYR A 60 15.05 15.32 10.22
CA TYR A 60 15.12 14.03 9.55
C TYR A 60 16.43 13.88 8.77
N SER A 61 17.33 13.02 9.22
CA SER A 61 18.60 12.72 8.56
C SER A 61 18.41 11.70 7.41
N ALA A 62 19.45 11.55 6.57
CA ALA A 62 19.48 10.51 5.55
C ALA A 62 19.48 9.10 6.17
N GLU A 63 20.16 8.93 7.32
CA GLU A 63 20.17 7.67 8.06
C GLU A 63 18.78 7.33 8.61
N MET A 64 18.07 8.31 9.18
CA MET A 64 16.68 8.12 9.62
C MET A 64 15.77 7.75 8.45
N LYS A 65 15.97 8.34 7.27
CA LYS A 65 15.25 7.97 6.06
C LYS A 65 15.45 6.49 5.70
N ASP A 66 16.69 6.02 5.70
CA ASP A 66 17.03 4.62 5.45
C ASP A 66 16.33 3.71 6.47
N MET A 67 16.50 4.01 7.74
CA MET A 67 15.90 3.29 8.86
C MET A 67 14.36 3.19 8.76
N LEU A 68 13.68 4.29 8.43
CA LEU A 68 12.24 4.31 8.28
C LEU A 68 11.79 3.53 7.02
N SER A 69 12.54 3.62 5.91
CA SER A 69 12.24 2.94 4.66
C SER A 69 12.27 1.42 4.77
N MET A 70 13.17 0.87 5.60
CA MET A 70 13.36 -0.57 5.77
C MET A 70 12.20 -1.27 6.49
N CYS A 71 11.31 -0.55 7.16
CA CYS A 71 10.18 -1.18 7.83
C CYS A 71 9.12 -1.63 6.83
N THR A 72 8.75 -2.91 6.85
CA THR A 72 7.70 -3.49 5.98
C THR A 72 6.27 -3.28 6.51
N LEU A 73 6.12 -2.64 7.69
CA LEU A 73 4.82 -2.44 8.37
C LEU A 73 4.06 -3.75 8.65
N CYS A 74 4.75 -4.88 8.81
CA CYS A 74 4.13 -6.18 9.06
C CYS A 74 3.45 -6.31 10.43
N SER A 75 3.66 -5.36 11.33
CA SER A 75 3.08 -5.28 12.68
C SER A 75 3.44 -6.43 13.63
N THR A 76 4.28 -7.40 13.24
CA THR A 76 4.64 -8.54 14.09
C THR A 76 5.29 -8.09 15.42
N CYS A 77 6.16 -7.08 15.37
CA CYS A 77 6.76 -6.49 16.58
C CYS A 77 5.74 -5.87 17.54
N ALA A 78 4.65 -5.29 17.02
CA ALA A 78 3.58 -4.71 17.83
C ALA A 78 2.67 -5.78 18.43
N GLN A 79 2.40 -6.87 17.69
CA GLN A 79 1.59 -8.01 18.18
C GLN A 79 2.25 -8.72 19.38
N HIS A 80 3.58 -8.85 19.33
CA HIS A 80 4.37 -9.48 20.41
C HIS A 80 4.90 -8.48 21.45
N CYS A 81 4.48 -7.23 21.39
CA CYS A 81 4.92 -6.20 22.34
C CYS A 81 4.17 -6.31 23.66
N PRO A 82 4.87 -6.47 24.82
CA PRO A 82 4.21 -6.57 26.12
C PRO A 82 3.43 -5.31 26.50
N VAL A 83 3.87 -4.14 26.05
CA VAL A 83 3.18 -2.85 26.27
C VAL A 83 2.23 -2.49 25.12
N LYS A 84 1.94 -3.41 24.20
CA LYS A 84 1.00 -3.21 23.07
C LYS A 84 1.26 -1.92 22.27
N SER A 85 2.53 -1.66 21.97
CA SER A 85 2.96 -0.45 21.25
C SER A 85 2.20 -0.24 19.94
N LYS A 86 1.76 0.98 19.69
CA LYS A 86 1.15 1.39 18.40
C LYS A 86 2.21 1.63 17.31
N PHE A 87 3.24 0.78 17.26
CA PHE A 87 4.41 0.96 16.43
C PHE A 87 4.10 1.19 14.94
N GLN A 88 3.12 0.51 14.38
CA GLN A 88 2.70 0.71 12.98
C GLN A 88 2.26 2.16 12.74
N SER A 89 1.41 2.70 13.62
CA SER A 89 0.93 4.09 13.50
C SER A 89 2.06 5.10 13.68
N ILE A 90 2.99 4.84 14.61
CA ILE A 90 4.21 5.64 14.82
C ILE A 90 5.03 5.68 13.52
N MET A 91 5.27 4.54 12.90
CA MET A 91 6.03 4.44 11.65
C MET A 91 5.37 5.18 10.48
N ILE A 92 4.05 5.05 10.34
CA ILE A 92 3.28 5.74 9.29
C ILE A 92 3.35 7.26 9.52
N GLY A 93 3.19 7.72 10.76
CA GLY A 93 3.33 9.13 11.13
C GLY A 93 4.72 9.68 10.85
N ALA A 94 5.77 8.95 11.24
CA ALA A 94 7.16 9.37 11.03
C ALA A 94 7.51 9.47 9.53
N ARG A 95 7.01 8.54 8.70
CA ARG A 95 7.18 8.61 7.24
C ARG A 95 6.45 9.81 6.63
N ALA A 96 5.24 10.11 7.12
CA ALA A 96 4.47 11.26 6.63
C ALA A 96 5.19 12.57 6.96
N ASP A 97 5.69 12.71 8.19
CA ASP A 97 6.42 13.89 8.60
C ASP A 97 7.75 14.03 7.86
N GLN A 98 8.49 12.94 7.68
CA GLN A 98 9.72 12.93 6.89
C GLN A 98 9.47 13.39 5.45
N THR A 99 8.44 12.86 4.80
CA THR A 99 8.12 13.23 3.41
C THR A 99 7.63 14.68 3.31
N LYS A 100 6.92 15.18 4.33
CA LYS A 100 6.54 16.59 4.42
C LYS A 100 7.75 17.50 4.60
N ALA A 101 8.74 17.09 5.40
CA ALA A 101 9.93 17.88 5.71
C ALA A 101 10.99 17.88 4.60
N LYS A 102 11.30 16.72 4.02
CA LYS A 102 12.41 16.54 3.06
C LYS A 102 11.94 16.28 1.62
N GLY A 103 10.65 16.06 1.41
CA GLY A 103 10.08 15.72 0.11
C GLY A 103 10.37 14.28 -0.34
N LEU A 104 9.81 13.93 -1.48
CA LEU A 104 10.14 12.72 -2.21
C LEU A 104 11.35 12.96 -3.11
N GLY A 105 12.20 11.95 -3.32
CA GLY A 105 13.20 12.02 -4.39
C GLY A 105 12.53 12.14 -5.77
N LEU A 106 13.28 12.57 -6.79
CA LEU A 106 12.74 12.85 -8.12
C LEU A 106 11.99 11.66 -8.73
N LEU A 107 12.55 10.46 -8.70
CA LEU A 107 11.94 9.26 -9.28
C LEU A 107 10.68 8.82 -8.51
N PRO A 108 10.67 8.70 -7.16
CA PRO A 108 9.44 8.48 -6.40
C PRO A 108 8.40 9.58 -6.60
N TRP A 109 8.80 10.84 -6.69
CA TRP A 109 7.88 11.95 -6.97
C TRP A 109 7.18 11.78 -8.32
N LEU A 110 7.94 11.45 -9.37
CA LEU A 110 7.38 11.21 -10.71
C LEU A 110 6.40 10.04 -10.71
N ILE A 111 6.78 8.91 -10.09
CA ILE A 111 5.96 7.71 -10.05
C ILE A 111 4.70 7.93 -9.20
N TYR A 112 4.86 8.42 -7.97
CA TYR A 112 3.77 8.48 -6.99
C TYR A 112 2.81 9.63 -7.23
N ARG A 113 3.31 10.82 -7.59
CA ARG A 113 2.45 12.02 -7.79
C ARG A 113 1.99 12.23 -9.22
N GLN A 114 2.76 11.77 -10.21
CA GLN A 114 2.43 12.03 -11.61
C GLN A 114 1.88 10.81 -12.34
N LEU A 115 2.43 9.63 -12.09
CA LEU A 115 2.09 8.45 -12.89
C LEU A 115 0.90 7.67 -12.28
N ILE A 116 1.00 7.21 -11.02
CA ILE A 116 0.01 6.32 -10.41
C ILE A 116 -1.39 6.94 -10.30
N PRO A 117 -1.56 8.22 -9.88
CA PRO A 117 -2.90 8.81 -9.80
C PRO A 117 -3.56 9.00 -11.16
N ARG A 118 -2.76 9.13 -12.23
CA ARG A 118 -3.26 9.28 -13.61
C ARG A 118 -3.48 7.93 -14.25
N ARG A 119 -4.59 7.31 -13.95
CA ARG A 119 -4.91 5.92 -14.33
C ARG A 119 -4.62 5.57 -15.79
N LYS A 120 -5.05 6.43 -16.74
CA LYS A 120 -4.84 6.19 -18.19
C LYS A 120 -3.35 6.20 -18.54
N LEU A 121 -2.61 7.20 -18.03
CA LEU A 121 -1.17 7.32 -18.23
C LEU A 121 -0.43 6.11 -17.64
N PHE A 122 -0.76 5.73 -16.40
CA PHE A 122 -0.17 4.56 -15.76
C PHE A 122 -0.38 3.29 -16.58
N GLY A 123 -1.62 3.04 -17.05
CA GLY A 123 -1.92 1.89 -17.89
C GLY A 123 -1.14 1.88 -19.22
N SER A 124 -0.98 3.05 -19.86
CA SER A 124 -0.20 3.17 -21.09
C SER A 124 1.28 2.90 -20.88
N VAL A 125 1.87 3.44 -19.79
CA VAL A 125 3.27 3.19 -19.42
C VAL A 125 3.51 1.71 -19.11
N VAL A 126 2.61 1.07 -18.34
CA VAL A 126 2.72 -0.37 -18.03
C VAL A 126 2.58 -1.21 -19.30
N ARG A 127 1.69 -0.83 -20.24
CA ARG A 127 1.54 -1.51 -21.53
C ARG A 127 2.81 -1.37 -22.39
N CYS A 128 3.40 -0.20 -22.45
CA CYS A 128 4.69 0.01 -23.09
C CYS A 128 5.78 -0.87 -22.46
N ALA A 129 5.86 -0.88 -21.11
CA ALA A 129 6.80 -1.72 -20.38
C ALA A 129 6.59 -3.23 -20.66
N SER A 130 5.36 -3.69 -20.92
CA SER A 130 5.08 -5.10 -21.26
C SER A 130 5.68 -5.52 -22.60
N TYR A 131 5.78 -4.61 -23.57
CA TYR A 131 6.49 -4.86 -24.83
C TYR A 131 8.00 -4.93 -24.61
N PHE A 132 8.56 -3.94 -23.90
CA PHE A 132 10.00 -3.88 -23.61
C PHE A 132 10.48 -5.06 -22.77
N GLN A 133 9.67 -5.56 -21.83
CA GLN A 133 10.05 -6.73 -21.02
C GLN A 133 10.35 -7.97 -21.89
N LYS A 134 9.64 -8.14 -23.02
CA LYS A 134 9.86 -9.28 -23.92
C LYS A 134 11.20 -9.20 -24.65
N LEU A 135 11.64 -7.98 -24.92
CA LEU A 135 12.88 -7.72 -25.65
C LEU A 135 14.12 -7.69 -24.73
N PHE A 136 14.00 -7.06 -23.56
CA PHE A 136 15.17 -6.76 -22.71
C PHE A 136 15.25 -7.58 -21.43
N MET A 137 14.20 -8.35 -21.07
CA MET A 137 14.17 -9.09 -19.82
C MET A 137 14.03 -10.60 -20.11
N PRO A 138 15.15 -11.36 -19.99
CA PRO A 138 15.12 -12.79 -20.18
C PRO A 138 14.12 -13.47 -19.26
N LYS A 139 13.44 -14.50 -19.77
CA LYS A 139 12.58 -15.35 -18.94
C LYS A 139 13.43 -16.09 -17.92
N ALA A 140 12.97 -16.08 -16.69
CA ALA A 140 13.39 -16.98 -15.64
C ALA A 140 12.37 -18.13 -15.54
N GLU A 141 12.25 -18.73 -14.39
CA GLU A 141 11.31 -19.84 -14.17
C GLU A 141 9.84 -19.32 -14.13
N GLY A 142 8.96 -19.99 -14.84
CA GLY A 142 7.54 -19.66 -14.90
C GLY A 142 7.24 -18.26 -15.46
N ARG A 143 6.57 -17.43 -14.66
CA ARG A 143 6.23 -16.03 -15.00
C ARG A 143 7.27 -15.01 -14.52
N MET A 144 8.38 -15.46 -13.93
CA MET A 144 9.42 -14.57 -13.46
C MET A 144 10.36 -14.16 -14.59
N ARG A 145 10.95 -12.97 -14.47
CA ARG A 145 11.93 -12.44 -15.40
C ARG A 145 13.13 -11.87 -14.66
N HIS A 146 14.30 -12.02 -15.27
CA HIS A 146 15.50 -11.32 -14.84
C HIS A 146 15.41 -9.85 -15.26
N LEU A 147 15.96 -8.97 -14.44
CA LEU A 147 16.12 -7.58 -14.83
C LEU A 147 17.16 -7.45 -15.92
N PRO A 148 17.06 -6.40 -16.78
CA PRO A 148 18.10 -6.11 -17.75
C PRO A 148 19.48 -6.00 -17.09
N LEU A 149 20.54 -6.46 -17.75
CA LEU A 149 21.89 -6.48 -17.23
C LEU A 149 22.38 -5.10 -16.74
N PHE A 150 21.98 -4.02 -17.40
CA PHE A 150 22.32 -2.65 -17.00
C PHE A 150 21.60 -2.17 -15.71
N LEU A 151 20.55 -2.87 -15.26
CA LEU A 151 19.85 -2.62 -14.00
C LEU A 151 20.14 -3.69 -12.94
N SER A 152 20.84 -4.77 -13.29
CA SER A 152 21.10 -5.90 -12.40
C SER A 152 21.89 -5.50 -11.15
N GLY A 153 22.82 -4.55 -11.29
CA GLY A 153 23.57 -3.97 -10.16
C GLY A 153 22.71 -3.20 -9.15
N LEU A 154 21.61 -2.60 -9.61
CA LEU A 154 20.69 -1.84 -8.75
C LEU A 154 19.77 -2.75 -7.92
N LEU A 155 19.46 -3.95 -8.39
CA LEU A 155 18.45 -4.82 -7.80
C LEU A 155 18.99 -6.21 -7.41
N GLN A 156 20.30 -6.38 -7.40
CA GLN A 156 21.02 -7.54 -6.82
C GLN A 156 20.42 -8.90 -7.21
N GLY A 157 20.18 -9.12 -8.50
CA GLY A 157 19.70 -10.41 -9.00
C GLY A 157 18.22 -10.73 -8.69
N ARG A 158 17.43 -9.75 -8.27
CA ARG A 158 16.00 -9.95 -8.00
C ARG A 158 15.25 -10.36 -9.25
N LEU A 159 14.39 -11.37 -9.08
CA LEU A 159 13.41 -11.75 -10.07
C LEU A 159 12.14 -10.92 -9.87
N ILE A 160 11.56 -10.44 -10.96
CA ILE A 160 10.29 -9.72 -10.93
C ILE A 160 9.23 -10.49 -11.72
N PRO A 161 7.97 -10.47 -11.30
CA PRO A 161 6.91 -11.08 -12.07
C PRO A 161 6.71 -10.33 -13.38
N ALA A 162 6.47 -11.09 -14.47
CA ALA A 162 6.20 -10.51 -15.77
C ALA A 162 4.87 -9.75 -15.77
N ILE A 163 4.83 -8.62 -16.44
CA ILE A 163 3.58 -7.93 -16.75
C ILE A 163 2.78 -8.79 -17.73
N ALA A 164 1.49 -8.97 -17.48
CA ALA A 164 0.61 -9.76 -18.33
C ALA A 164 0.42 -9.12 -19.71
N ASP A 165 0.20 -9.94 -20.73
CA ASP A 165 -0.06 -9.44 -22.08
C ASP A 165 -1.42 -8.78 -22.23
N CYS A 166 -2.42 -9.27 -21.47
CA CYS A 166 -3.77 -8.71 -21.38
C CYS A 166 -4.10 -8.42 -19.92
N TYR A 167 -4.72 -7.28 -19.65
CA TYR A 167 -5.06 -6.86 -18.30
C TYR A 167 -6.45 -7.39 -17.91
N LEU A 168 -6.67 -7.62 -16.62
CA LEU A 168 -7.96 -8.11 -16.14
C LEU A 168 -9.12 -7.23 -16.61
N ARG A 169 -8.95 -5.91 -16.53
CA ARG A 169 -9.98 -4.95 -16.98
C ARG A 169 -10.35 -5.06 -18.44
N ASP A 170 -9.44 -5.54 -19.28
CA ASP A 170 -9.69 -5.74 -20.72
C ASP A 170 -10.32 -7.13 -20.97
N LEU A 171 -10.12 -8.09 -20.06
CA LEU A 171 -10.58 -9.47 -20.19
C LEU A 171 -12.00 -9.73 -19.67
N VAL A 172 -12.51 -8.88 -18.78
CA VAL A 172 -13.82 -9.07 -18.17
C VAL A 172 -14.74 -7.88 -18.43
N PRO A 173 -16.05 -8.07 -18.59
CA PRO A 173 -17.00 -6.97 -18.69
C PRO A 173 -17.08 -6.19 -17.36
N GLU A 174 -17.64 -4.98 -17.43
CA GLU A 174 -17.84 -4.17 -16.23
C GLU A 174 -18.87 -4.81 -15.29
N THR A 175 -19.96 -5.38 -15.85
CA THR A 175 -20.96 -6.12 -15.09
C THR A 175 -20.86 -7.60 -15.43
N ASN A 176 -20.61 -8.41 -14.42
CA ASN A 176 -20.53 -9.87 -14.51
C ASN A 176 -21.74 -10.46 -13.80
N LYS A 177 -22.74 -10.89 -14.57
CA LYS A 177 -23.97 -11.49 -14.06
C LYS A 177 -23.72 -12.86 -13.45
N VAL A 178 -24.59 -13.29 -12.56
CA VAL A 178 -24.56 -14.64 -12.00
C VAL A 178 -24.69 -15.70 -13.10
N SER A 179 -24.12 -16.87 -12.84
CA SER A 179 -24.16 -17.99 -13.80
C SER A 179 -25.60 -18.45 -14.06
N SER A 180 -25.85 -18.93 -15.27
CA SER A 180 -27.17 -19.42 -15.67
C SER A 180 -27.68 -20.49 -14.68
N GLY A 181 -28.94 -20.35 -14.26
CA GLY A 181 -29.57 -21.23 -13.27
C GLY A 181 -29.28 -20.87 -11.79
N THR A 182 -28.50 -19.84 -11.53
CA THR A 182 -28.22 -19.35 -10.18
C THR A 182 -29.02 -18.08 -9.88
N GLN A 183 -29.68 -18.02 -8.74
CA GLN A 183 -30.38 -16.80 -8.30
C GLN A 183 -29.37 -15.77 -7.77
N THR A 184 -29.53 -14.50 -8.18
CA THR A 184 -28.74 -13.40 -7.62
C THR A 184 -29.13 -13.20 -6.15
N ARG A 185 -28.15 -13.34 -5.26
CA ARG A 185 -28.32 -13.14 -3.80
C ARG A 185 -27.70 -11.82 -3.35
N TYR A 186 -26.57 -11.48 -3.93
CA TYR A 186 -25.80 -10.28 -3.58
C TYR A 186 -25.26 -9.59 -4.83
N LYS A 187 -24.97 -8.30 -4.67
CA LYS A 187 -24.28 -7.49 -5.66
C LYS A 187 -23.04 -6.87 -5.01
N ALA A 188 -21.88 -7.07 -5.60
CA ALA A 188 -20.61 -6.59 -5.04
C ALA A 188 -19.76 -5.92 -6.10
N ALA A 189 -19.05 -4.88 -5.73
CA ALA A 189 -18.00 -4.30 -6.56
C ALA A 189 -16.66 -4.98 -6.26
N TYR A 190 -15.92 -5.29 -7.32
CA TYR A 190 -14.60 -5.90 -7.18
C TYR A 190 -13.49 -4.87 -7.37
N PHE A 191 -12.72 -4.65 -6.31
CA PHE A 191 -11.48 -3.88 -6.35
C PHE A 191 -10.33 -4.81 -6.71
N MET A 192 -9.92 -4.82 -7.99
CA MET A 192 -8.91 -5.75 -8.49
C MET A 192 -7.47 -5.39 -8.04
N GLY A 193 -7.20 -4.10 -7.79
CA GLY A 193 -5.85 -3.64 -7.47
C GLY A 193 -4.88 -3.74 -8.65
N CYS A 194 -3.65 -3.22 -8.46
CA CYS A 194 -2.66 -3.15 -9.55
C CYS A 194 -2.01 -4.51 -9.86
N ALA A 195 -1.75 -5.35 -8.85
CA ALA A 195 -1.10 -6.64 -9.06
C ALA A 195 -2.00 -7.60 -9.83
N THR A 196 -3.27 -7.71 -9.46
CA THR A 196 -4.23 -8.59 -10.15
C THR A 196 -4.53 -8.09 -11.55
N ASP A 197 -4.65 -6.76 -11.72
CA ASP A 197 -4.95 -6.20 -13.04
C ASP A 197 -3.79 -6.38 -14.03
N PHE A 198 -2.55 -6.07 -13.63
CA PHE A 198 -1.42 -6.00 -14.55
C PHE A 198 -0.52 -7.23 -14.59
N VAL A 199 -0.53 -8.05 -13.52
CA VAL A 199 0.42 -9.16 -13.36
C VAL A 199 -0.28 -10.51 -13.31
N PHE A 200 -1.38 -10.61 -12.57
CA PHE A 200 -2.09 -11.86 -12.31
C PHE A 200 -3.57 -11.84 -12.72
N PRO A 201 -3.92 -11.45 -13.97
CA PRO A 201 -5.32 -11.30 -14.40
C PRO A 201 -6.15 -12.58 -14.26
N GLU A 202 -5.52 -13.75 -14.39
CA GLU A 202 -6.19 -15.04 -14.23
C GLU A 202 -6.74 -15.26 -12.82
N ILE A 203 -6.07 -14.73 -11.78
CA ILE A 203 -6.58 -14.80 -10.42
C ILE A 203 -7.89 -14.02 -10.29
N GLY A 204 -7.91 -12.79 -10.81
CA GLY A 204 -9.11 -11.96 -10.78
C GLY A 204 -10.27 -12.56 -11.60
N LYS A 205 -9.96 -13.13 -12.78
CA LYS A 205 -10.97 -13.83 -13.60
C LYS A 205 -11.59 -15.02 -12.88
N LYS A 206 -10.76 -15.85 -12.22
CA LYS A 206 -11.23 -16.99 -11.43
C LYS A 206 -12.03 -16.57 -10.22
N LEU A 207 -11.67 -15.47 -9.57
CA LEU A 207 -12.45 -14.93 -8.45
C LEU A 207 -13.84 -14.46 -8.91
N ILE A 208 -13.93 -13.73 -10.02
CA ILE A 208 -15.21 -13.30 -10.59
C ILE A 208 -16.07 -14.54 -10.95
N GLU A 209 -15.48 -15.55 -11.59
CA GLU A 209 -16.15 -16.80 -11.91
C GLU A 209 -16.68 -17.51 -10.65
N TYR A 210 -15.88 -17.59 -9.60
CA TYR A 210 -16.27 -18.18 -8.32
C TYR A 210 -17.47 -17.42 -7.69
N LEU A 211 -17.38 -16.10 -7.62
CA LEU A 211 -18.44 -15.26 -7.04
C LEU A 211 -19.75 -15.37 -7.83
N THR A 212 -19.70 -15.32 -9.16
CA THR A 212 -20.89 -15.40 -10.01
C THR A 212 -21.58 -16.77 -9.95
N ARG A 213 -20.80 -17.86 -9.80
CA ARG A 213 -21.34 -19.20 -9.55
C ARG A 213 -22.04 -19.32 -8.18
N ASN A 214 -21.62 -18.51 -7.21
CA ASN A 214 -22.18 -18.50 -5.87
C ASN A 214 -23.28 -17.44 -5.64
N GLY A 215 -23.86 -16.90 -6.71
CA GLY A 215 -25.00 -15.99 -6.64
C GLY A 215 -24.64 -14.53 -6.37
N VAL A 216 -23.38 -14.14 -6.61
CA VAL A 216 -22.94 -12.74 -6.48
C VAL A 216 -22.79 -12.12 -7.87
N GLU A 217 -23.57 -11.08 -8.18
CA GLU A 217 -23.35 -10.22 -9.33
C GLU A 217 -22.13 -9.34 -9.05
N VAL A 218 -21.11 -9.37 -9.93
CA VAL A 218 -19.84 -8.67 -9.70
C VAL A 218 -19.69 -7.50 -10.66
N ILE A 219 -19.58 -6.30 -10.10
CA ILE A 219 -19.26 -5.07 -10.85
C ILE A 219 -17.76 -4.83 -10.75
N VAL A 220 -17.11 -4.59 -11.89
CA VAL A 220 -15.68 -4.29 -12.02
C VAL A 220 -15.53 -2.89 -12.62
N PRO A 221 -15.58 -1.81 -11.82
CA PRO A 221 -15.43 -0.45 -12.35
C PRO A 221 -14.13 -0.31 -13.13
N LYS A 222 -14.21 0.14 -14.38
CA LYS A 222 -13.03 0.24 -15.27
C LYS A 222 -12.11 1.40 -14.92
N GLU A 223 -12.64 2.42 -14.24
CA GLU A 223 -11.93 3.62 -13.80
C GLU A 223 -11.09 3.40 -12.55
N GLN A 224 -11.28 2.30 -11.81
CA GLN A 224 -10.55 2.03 -10.58
C GLN A 224 -9.03 2.03 -10.79
N GLY A 225 -8.32 2.56 -9.81
CA GLY A 225 -6.86 2.69 -9.84
C GLY A 225 -6.17 1.88 -8.75
N CYS A 226 -5.15 2.49 -8.16
CA CYS A 226 -4.39 1.95 -7.04
C CYS A 226 -5.13 2.23 -5.70
N CYS A 227 -4.94 1.36 -4.70
CA CYS A 227 -5.37 1.65 -3.31
C CYS A 227 -4.52 2.71 -2.61
N GLY A 228 -3.40 3.10 -3.20
CA GLY A 228 -2.49 4.11 -2.64
C GLY A 228 -1.53 3.62 -1.55
N ALA A 229 -1.60 2.37 -1.13
CA ALA A 229 -0.74 1.83 -0.07
C ALA A 229 0.77 2.14 -0.24
N PRO A 230 1.41 1.93 -1.41
CA PRO A 230 2.82 2.27 -1.59
C PRO A 230 3.12 3.75 -1.38
N ILE A 231 2.14 4.61 -1.63
CA ILE A 231 2.28 6.07 -1.61
C ILE A 231 2.16 6.59 -0.18
N TRP A 232 1.04 6.35 0.48
CA TRP A 232 0.81 6.92 1.80
C TRP A 232 1.35 6.04 2.95
N LEU A 233 1.27 4.70 2.87
CA LEU A 233 1.89 3.80 3.86
C LEU A 233 3.39 3.67 3.63
N GLY A 234 3.81 3.48 2.37
CA GLY A 234 5.21 3.26 2.02
C GLY A 234 6.03 4.55 2.08
N ALA A 235 5.63 5.55 1.33
CA ALA A 235 6.38 6.80 1.17
C ALA A 235 5.93 7.94 2.09
N GLY A 236 4.80 7.81 2.81
CA GLY A 236 4.28 8.86 3.68
C GLY A 236 3.65 10.06 2.94
N ASP A 237 3.37 9.96 1.64
CA ASP A 237 2.74 11.03 0.88
C ASP A 237 1.21 11.03 1.09
N PHE A 238 0.78 11.61 2.19
CA PHE A 238 -0.63 11.67 2.57
C PHE A 238 -1.47 12.51 1.62
N ASP A 239 -0.92 13.56 1.01
CA ASP A 239 -1.66 14.43 0.08
C ASP A 239 -2.07 13.66 -1.17
N THR A 240 -1.12 12.94 -1.78
CA THR A 240 -1.42 12.06 -2.90
C THR A 240 -2.30 10.88 -2.46
N GLY A 241 -2.08 10.35 -1.26
CA GLY A 241 -2.93 9.32 -0.65
C GLY A 241 -4.39 9.76 -0.55
N ARG A 242 -4.66 10.99 -0.09
CA ARG A 242 -6.01 11.58 -0.04
C ARG A 242 -6.66 11.68 -1.42
N THR A 243 -5.92 12.14 -2.41
CA THR A 243 -6.42 12.24 -3.79
C THR A 243 -6.86 10.87 -4.32
N ILE A 244 -6.07 9.84 -4.06
CA ILE A 244 -6.39 8.46 -4.45
C ILE A 244 -7.59 7.92 -3.66
N ALA A 245 -7.64 8.16 -2.36
CA ALA A 245 -8.76 7.74 -1.52
C ALA A 245 -10.08 8.40 -1.94
N ASP A 246 -10.08 9.72 -2.17
CA ASP A 246 -11.26 10.44 -2.68
C ASP A 246 -11.76 9.87 -4.02
N THR A 247 -10.83 9.51 -4.91
CA THR A 247 -11.16 8.89 -6.20
C THR A 247 -11.79 7.51 -6.01
N ASN A 248 -11.19 6.66 -5.18
CA ASN A 248 -11.72 5.33 -4.90
C ASN A 248 -13.09 5.39 -4.22
N VAL A 249 -13.26 6.25 -3.21
CA VAL A 249 -14.54 6.45 -2.54
C VAL A 249 -15.62 6.88 -3.52
N LYS A 250 -15.30 7.77 -4.49
CA LYS A 250 -16.24 8.20 -5.52
C LYS A 250 -16.64 7.06 -6.46
N ILE A 251 -15.67 6.27 -6.93
CA ILE A 251 -15.90 5.17 -7.88
C ILE A 251 -16.78 4.07 -7.27
N PHE A 252 -16.58 3.78 -5.99
CA PHE A 252 -17.27 2.70 -5.28
C PHE A 252 -18.43 3.18 -4.40
N ASN A 253 -18.88 4.42 -4.58
CA ASN A 253 -19.92 5.03 -3.72
C ASN A 253 -21.22 4.21 -3.66
N GLU A 254 -21.67 3.70 -4.80
CA GLU A 254 -22.93 2.96 -4.94
C GLU A 254 -22.82 1.47 -4.56
N ALA A 255 -21.62 0.98 -4.24
CA ALA A 255 -21.42 -0.40 -3.87
C ALA A 255 -21.82 -0.63 -2.42
N ASP A 256 -22.56 -1.72 -2.15
CA ASP A 256 -22.86 -2.20 -0.80
C ASP A 256 -21.67 -2.98 -0.23
N TYR A 257 -21.02 -3.77 -1.08
CA TYR A 257 -19.86 -4.59 -0.76
C TYR A 257 -18.73 -4.32 -1.75
N ILE A 258 -17.53 -4.14 -1.22
CA ILE A 258 -16.30 -3.96 -2.02
C ILE A 258 -15.39 -5.15 -1.69
N ILE A 259 -15.23 -6.06 -2.62
CA ILE A 259 -14.42 -7.26 -2.46
C ILE A 259 -13.05 -7.04 -3.10
N THR A 260 -11.99 -7.46 -2.43
CA THR A 260 -10.64 -7.50 -2.99
C THR A 260 -9.93 -8.79 -2.61
N ASN A 261 -9.01 -9.25 -3.45
CA ASN A 261 -8.13 -10.41 -3.21
C ASN A 261 -6.70 -9.98 -2.81
N CYS A 262 -6.52 -8.76 -2.41
CA CYS A 262 -5.23 -8.21 -2.02
C CYS A 262 -5.28 -7.68 -0.60
N ALA A 263 -4.69 -8.38 0.36
CA ALA A 263 -4.66 -8.00 1.77
C ALA A 263 -4.11 -6.59 2.00
N THR A 264 -3.08 -6.17 1.24
CA THR A 264 -2.55 -4.80 1.29
C THR A 264 -3.59 -3.78 0.85
N CYS A 265 -4.35 -4.06 -0.23
CA CYS A 265 -5.40 -3.17 -0.69
C CYS A 265 -6.55 -3.10 0.33
N SER A 266 -6.98 -4.25 0.86
CA SER A 266 -8.01 -4.34 1.91
C SER A 266 -7.61 -3.51 3.13
N SER A 267 -6.43 -3.77 3.68
CA SER A 267 -5.91 -3.04 4.86
C SER A 267 -5.82 -1.54 4.59
N ALA A 268 -5.23 -1.13 3.46
CA ALA A 268 -5.10 0.29 3.14
C ALA A 268 -6.46 0.99 3.03
N MET A 269 -7.42 0.40 2.32
CA MET A 269 -8.75 0.99 2.13
C MET A 269 -9.56 1.04 3.44
N LYS A 270 -9.40 0.06 4.32
CA LYS A 270 -10.01 0.07 5.67
C LYS A 270 -9.45 1.16 6.57
N GLU A 271 -8.24 1.60 6.34
CA GLU A 271 -7.55 2.57 7.18
C GLU A 271 -7.55 4.01 6.63
N TYR A 272 -8.23 4.29 5.51
CA TYR A 272 -8.34 5.64 4.96
C TYR A 272 -8.85 6.66 5.98
N ALA A 273 -9.89 6.32 6.72
CA ALA A 273 -10.47 7.19 7.74
C ALA A 273 -9.47 7.56 8.85
N LYS A 274 -8.68 6.58 9.28
CA LYS A 274 -7.74 6.73 10.40
C LYS A 274 -6.55 7.63 10.06
N TYR A 275 -6.00 7.52 8.85
CA TYR A 275 -4.74 8.18 8.51
C TYR A 275 -4.88 9.33 7.51
N LEU A 276 -5.85 9.27 6.62
CA LEU A 276 -5.96 10.24 5.53
C LEU A 276 -7.04 11.29 5.75
N ALA A 277 -8.01 11.07 6.64
CA ALA A 277 -9.02 12.06 6.91
C ALA A 277 -8.42 13.28 7.64
N ASP A 278 -8.59 14.45 7.05
CA ASP A 278 -8.13 15.75 7.57
C ASP A 278 -9.30 16.71 7.84
N THR A 279 -10.52 16.28 7.51
CA THR A 279 -11.78 16.99 7.76
C THR A 279 -12.86 16.03 8.19
N ASP A 280 -13.86 16.52 8.94
CA ASP A 280 -15.00 15.70 9.38
C ASP A 280 -15.78 15.12 8.19
N ALA A 281 -15.86 15.84 7.09
CA ALA A 281 -16.51 15.36 5.87
C ALA A 281 -15.78 14.16 5.27
N ARG A 282 -14.44 14.20 5.19
CA ARG A 282 -13.63 13.05 4.74
C ARG A 282 -13.70 11.90 5.73
N LEU A 283 -13.65 12.18 7.03
CA LEU A 283 -13.75 11.15 8.07
C LEU A 283 -15.03 10.32 7.93
N ARG A 284 -16.18 10.97 7.75
CA ARG A 284 -17.46 10.28 7.52
C ARG A 284 -17.44 9.44 6.25
N ARG A 285 -17.10 10.06 5.10
CA ARG A 285 -17.06 9.35 3.80
C ARG A 285 -16.11 8.16 3.79
N TYR A 286 -14.90 8.33 4.36
CA TYR A 286 -13.91 7.26 4.42
C TYR A 286 -14.32 6.16 5.39
N SER A 287 -14.96 6.50 6.52
CA SER A 287 -15.49 5.52 7.47
C SER A 287 -16.59 4.66 6.84
N ASP A 288 -17.52 5.29 6.11
CA ASP A 288 -18.59 4.56 5.44
C ASP A 288 -18.08 3.68 4.31
N PHE A 289 -17.11 4.16 3.54
CA PHE A 289 -16.41 3.38 2.52
C PHE A 289 -15.67 2.18 3.14
N SER A 290 -14.91 2.40 4.22
CA SER A 290 -14.09 1.36 4.87
C SER A 290 -14.90 0.19 5.41
N LYS A 291 -16.15 0.45 5.87
CA LYS A 291 -17.08 -0.59 6.35
C LYS A 291 -17.53 -1.55 5.25
N LYS A 292 -17.52 -1.10 3.99
CA LYS A 292 -17.93 -1.88 2.83
C LYS A 292 -16.83 -2.77 2.26
N VAL A 293 -15.58 -2.62 2.72
CA VAL A 293 -14.39 -3.32 2.18
C VAL A 293 -14.21 -4.66 2.85
N TYR A 294 -14.12 -5.71 2.04
CA TYR A 294 -13.92 -7.09 2.47
C TYR A 294 -12.75 -7.73 1.73
N ASP A 295 -11.93 -8.45 2.47
CA ASP A 295 -10.93 -9.36 1.90
C ASP A 295 -11.60 -10.71 1.60
N ILE A 296 -11.19 -11.36 0.52
CA ILE A 296 -11.78 -12.65 0.14
C ILE A 296 -11.20 -13.82 0.95
N SER A 297 -10.09 -13.62 1.64
CA SER A 297 -9.45 -14.65 2.47
C SER A 297 -10.14 -14.85 3.82
#